data_ba47c11bcd2888d3e33db89aa2a047d7
#
_entry.id   ba47c11bcd2888d3e33db89aa2a047d7
#
_cell.length_a   1.000
_cell.length_b   1.000
_cell.length_c   1.000
_cell.angle_alpha   90.00
_cell.angle_beta   90.00
_cell.angle_gamma   90.00
#
_symmetry.space_group_name_H-M   'P 1'
#
loop_
_entity.id
_entity.type
_entity.pdbx_description
1 polymer ?
#
loop_
_entity_poly.entity_id
_entity_poly.type
_entity_poly.pdbx_seq_one_letter_code
_entity_poly.pdbx_strand_id
1 'polypeptide(L)'
;MIENIKILPDSLHVKFKNKLDDKFPNIWLRDHAKDDENWDQRSHQRKTHTANLDPKLFIEEASVSENGDYINILWSDSKSVIKYSTEFLQNNSIKKDTKNQKFFLWKNEDINEQVYLNYNDVLSKDGFKFFLKNLYEYGFCVITNCETSMKSVETIAKKIGYVRESIFGGLW
;
A
#
# COMPACT_ATOMS: atom_id res chain seq x y z
N MET A 1 -11.32 15.31 10.08
CA MET A 1 -12.77 15.13 10.28
C MET A 1 -13.48 15.08 8.94
N ILE A 2 -14.52 14.27 8.83
CA ILE A 2 -15.37 14.17 7.66
C ILE A 2 -16.35 15.34 7.64
N GLU A 3 -16.58 15.92 6.47
CA GLU A 3 -17.56 16.99 6.24
C GLU A 3 -18.89 16.42 5.72
N ASN A 4 -18.81 15.52 4.74
CA ASN A 4 -19.98 14.93 4.11
C ASN A 4 -19.62 13.59 3.46
N ILE A 5 -20.65 12.73 3.29
CA ILE A 5 -20.55 11.47 2.54
C ILE A 5 -21.70 11.35 1.54
N LYS A 6 -21.43 10.65 0.43
CA LYS A 6 -22.46 10.30 -0.56
C LYS A 6 -22.26 8.87 -1.01
N ILE A 7 -23.28 8.04 -0.86
CA ILE A 7 -23.32 6.67 -1.38
C ILE A 7 -23.48 6.73 -2.90
N LEU A 8 -22.61 6.03 -3.62
CA LEU A 8 -22.69 5.81 -5.06
C LEU A 8 -22.87 4.30 -5.31
N PRO A 9 -23.28 3.89 -6.51
CA PRO A 9 -23.55 2.46 -6.77
C PRO A 9 -22.38 1.52 -6.48
N ASP A 10 -21.14 1.99 -6.74
CA ASP A 10 -19.91 1.22 -6.67
C ASP A 10 -18.88 1.75 -5.65
N SER A 11 -19.19 2.85 -4.98
CA SER A 11 -18.23 3.54 -4.13
C SER A 11 -18.89 4.44 -3.08
N LEU A 12 -18.14 4.78 -2.04
CA LEU A 12 -18.46 5.83 -1.09
C LEU A 12 -17.66 7.09 -1.41
N HIS A 13 -18.33 8.17 -1.73
CA HIS A 13 -17.69 9.47 -1.87
C HIS A 13 -17.59 10.14 -0.50
N VAL A 14 -16.39 10.56 -0.09
CA VAL A 14 -16.11 11.16 1.21
C VAL A 14 -15.44 12.52 1.01
N LYS A 15 -16.03 13.55 1.57
CA LYS A 15 -15.48 14.90 1.61
C LYS A 15 -14.99 15.20 3.02
N PHE A 16 -13.73 15.62 3.14
CA PHE A 16 -13.10 15.94 4.41
C PHE A 16 -12.98 17.45 4.62
N LYS A 17 -13.00 17.90 5.87
CA LYS A 17 -12.88 19.33 6.23
C LYS A 17 -11.58 19.98 5.76
N ASN A 18 -10.51 19.22 5.54
CA ASN A 18 -9.23 19.69 5.00
C ASN A 18 -9.22 19.82 3.46
N LYS A 19 -10.40 19.87 2.82
CA LYS A 19 -10.60 19.94 1.37
C LYS A 19 -10.17 18.68 0.58
N LEU A 20 -9.73 17.62 1.25
CA LEU A 20 -9.56 16.34 0.61
C LEU A 20 -10.95 15.80 0.24
N ASP A 21 -11.06 15.26 -0.96
CA ASP A 21 -12.30 14.76 -1.55
C ASP A 21 -11.96 13.53 -2.38
N ASP A 22 -12.42 12.36 -1.96
CA ASP A 22 -12.07 11.10 -2.62
C ASP A 22 -13.22 10.10 -2.66
N LYS A 23 -13.11 9.13 -3.58
CA LYS A 23 -14.04 8.02 -3.76
C LYS A 23 -13.37 6.72 -3.37
N PHE A 24 -13.99 5.99 -2.47
CA PHE A 24 -13.52 4.69 -2.00
C PHE A 24 -14.40 3.60 -2.61
N PRO A 25 -13.86 2.71 -3.48
CA PRO A 25 -14.62 1.61 -4.05
C PRO A 25 -15.23 0.70 -2.97
N ASN A 26 -16.48 0.26 -3.17
CA ASN A 26 -17.18 -0.59 -2.21
C ASN A 26 -16.39 -1.85 -1.88
N ILE A 27 -15.90 -2.55 -2.89
CA ILE A 27 -15.10 -3.77 -2.72
C ILE A 27 -13.83 -3.52 -1.89
N TRP A 28 -13.17 -2.38 -2.10
CA TRP A 28 -11.98 -2.00 -1.35
C TRP A 28 -12.30 -1.72 0.12
N LEU A 29 -13.35 -0.93 0.40
CA LEU A 29 -13.77 -0.67 1.78
C LEU A 29 -14.13 -1.96 2.49
N ARG A 30 -14.95 -2.81 1.86
CA ARG A 30 -15.41 -4.07 2.45
C ARG A 30 -14.26 -5.03 2.73
N ASP A 31 -13.27 -5.09 1.85
CA ASP A 31 -12.04 -5.89 2.03
C ASP A 31 -11.18 -5.39 3.21
N HIS A 32 -11.28 -4.13 3.58
CA HIS A 32 -10.56 -3.52 4.69
C HIS A 32 -11.37 -3.44 5.99
N ALA A 33 -12.48 -4.16 6.08
CA ALA A 33 -13.27 -4.26 7.31
C ALA A 33 -12.43 -4.87 8.45
N LYS A 34 -12.47 -4.24 9.63
CA LYS A 34 -11.69 -4.65 10.82
C LYS A 34 -12.58 -5.00 12.02
N ASP A 35 -13.82 -5.34 11.76
CA ASP A 35 -14.71 -5.92 12.77
C ASP A 35 -14.29 -7.38 13.07
N ASP A 36 -14.80 -7.93 14.16
CA ASP A 36 -14.39 -9.26 14.65
C ASP A 36 -14.73 -10.42 13.71
N GLU A 37 -15.68 -10.26 12.81
CA GLU A 37 -16.02 -11.26 11.79
C GLU A 37 -14.96 -11.32 10.68
N ASN A 38 -14.37 -10.19 10.31
CA ASN A 38 -13.48 -10.03 9.16
C ASN A 38 -11.98 -9.94 9.51
N TRP A 39 -11.68 -9.64 10.79
CA TRP A 39 -10.31 -9.38 11.24
C TRP A 39 -10.02 -10.08 12.57
N ASP A 40 -8.87 -10.74 12.67
CA ASP A 40 -8.36 -11.28 13.91
C ASP A 40 -7.50 -10.21 14.61
N GLN A 41 -8.01 -9.70 15.73
CA GLN A 41 -7.35 -8.63 16.49
C GLN A 41 -6.03 -9.05 17.12
N ARG A 42 -5.85 -10.35 17.40
CA ARG A 42 -4.63 -10.86 18.06
C ARG A 42 -3.50 -11.11 17.07
N SER A 43 -3.80 -11.73 15.94
CA SER A 43 -2.80 -12.05 14.91
C SER A 43 -2.64 -10.95 13.86
N HIS A 44 -3.52 -9.94 13.86
CA HIS A 44 -3.62 -8.89 12.85
C HIS A 44 -3.77 -9.44 11.43
N GLN A 45 -4.55 -10.52 11.29
CA GLN A 45 -4.80 -11.18 10.02
C GLN A 45 -6.25 -11.06 9.59
N ARG A 46 -6.45 -11.04 8.28
CA ARG A 46 -7.78 -11.11 7.67
C ARG A 46 -8.37 -12.52 7.85
N LYS A 47 -9.64 -12.59 8.20
CA LYS A 47 -10.45 -13.82 8.20
C LYS A 47 -11.18 -14.01 6.87
N THR A 48 -11.55 -12.91 6.22
CA THR A 48 -12.24 -12.93 4.93
C THR A 48 -11.23 -12.70 3.80
N HIS A 49 -11.27 -13.53 2.76
CA HIS A 49 -10.45 -13.37 1.57
C HIS A 49 -11.16 -12.50 0.54
N THR A 50 -10.44 -11.58 -0.10
CA THR A 50 -10.96 -10.68 -1.14
C THR A 50 -11.72 -11.43 -2.24
N ALA A 51 -11.20 -12.60 -2.65
CA ALA A 51 -11.82 -13.42 -3.70
C ALA A 51 -13.22 -13.97 -3.34
N ASN A 52 -13.59 -13.97 -2.07
CA ASN A 52 -14.90 -14.45 -1.59
C ASN A 52 -15.94 -13.33 -1.48
N LEU A 53 -15.53 -12.08 -1.68
CA LEU A 53 -16.46 -10.95 -1.66
C LEU A 53 -17.27 -10.90 -2.96
N ASP A 54 -18.57 -10.63 -2.86
CA ASP A 54 -19.41 -10.43 -4.04
C ASP A 54 -19.00 -9.11 -4.73
N PRO A 55 -18.56 -9.13 -6.00
CA PRO A 55 -18.25 -7.91 -6.73
C PRO A 55 -19.41 -6.91 -6.85
N LYS A 56 -20.65 -7.38 -6.62
CA LYS A 56 -21.87 -6.57 -6.68
C LYS A 56 -22.33 -6.06 -5.31
N LEU A 57 -21.53 -6.28 -4.26
CA LEU A 57 -21.88 -5.77 -2.93
C LEU A 57 -22.06 -4.24 -2.96
N PHE A 58 -22.99 -3.75 -2.17
CA PHE A 58 -23.28 -2.32 -2.09
C PHE A 58 -23.50 -1.88 -0.63
N ILE A 59 -23.46 -0.57 -0.43
CA ILE A 59 -23.72 0.05 0.85
C ILE A 59 -25.24 0.23 0.99
N GLU A 60 -25.87 -0.42 1.99
CA GLU A 60 -27.26 -0.21 2.34
C GLU A 60 -27.44 1.11 3.06
N GLU A 61 -26.62 1.37 4.07
CA GLU A 61 -26.65 2.59 4.87
C GLU A 61 -25.23 3.05 5.21
N ALA A 62 -25.04 4.36 5.25
CA ALA A 62 -23.83 4.96 5.77
C ALA A 62 -24.12 6.23 6.55
N SER A 63 -23.45 6.41 7.69
CA SER A 63 -23.57 7.59 8.52
C SER A 63 -22.21 8.03 9.06
N VAL A 64 -22.06 9.33 9.31
CA VAL A 64 -20.88 9.90 9.95
C VAL A 64 -21.15 9.99 11.46
N SER A 65 -20.18 9.63 12.29
CA SER A 65 -20.29 9.83 13.75
C SER A 65 -20.41 11.32 14.10
N GLU A 66 -21.02 11.63 15.24
CA GLU A 66 -21.28 13.02 15.68
C GLU A 66 -20.01 13.91 15.67
N ASN A 67 -18.88 13.35 16.07
CA ASN A 67 -17.59 14.05 16.09
C ASN A 67 -16.83 13.99 14.75
N GLY A 68 -17.34 13.26 13.75
CA GLY A 68 -16.70 13.10 12.43
C GLY A 68 -15.46 12.21 12.38
N ASP A 69 -15.22 11.39 13.40
CA ASP A 69 -14.04 10.54 13.50
C ASP A 69 -14.19 9.17 12.81
N TYR A 70 -15.44 8.75 12.56
CA TYR A 70 -15.77 7.47 11.94
C TYR A 70 -16.90 7.60 10.92
N ILE A 71 -16.87 6.70 9.95
CA ILE A 71 -18.05 6.35 9.14
C ILE A 71 -18.53 4.99 9.59
N ASN A 72 -19.82 4.88 9.83
CA ASN A 72 -20.52 3.62 10.08
C ASN A 72 -21.16 3.18 8.78
N ILE A 73 -20.91 1.95 8.33
CA ILE A 73 -21.42 1.41 7.08
C ILE A 73 -22.14 0.08 7.35
N LEU A 74 -23.38 -0.04 6.89
CA LEU A 74 -24.10 -1.30 6.78
C LEU A 74 -23.98 -1.80 5.33
N TRP A 75 -23.44 -2.99 5.16
CA TRP A 75 -23.24 -3.61 3.87
C TRP A 75 -24.34 -4.59 3.52
N SER A 76 -24.64 -4.77 2.24
CA SER A 76 -25.64 -5.74 1.74
C SER A 76 -25.34 -7.20 2.08
N ASP A 77 -24.09 -7.52 2.42
CA ASP A 77 -23.62 -8.86 2.81
C ASP A 77 -23.36 -9.00 4.32
N SER A 78 -23.67 -7.99 5.13
CA SER A 78 -23.40 -7.96 6.57
C SER A 78 -24.68 -7.65 7.37
N LYS A 79 -24.78 -8.23 8.55
CA LYS A 79 -25.86 -7.92 9.52
C LYS A 79 -25.42 -6.87 10.55
N SER A 80 -24.15 -6.55 10.60
CA SER A 80 -23.55 -5.62 11.56
C SER A 80 -22.99 -4.40 10.87
N VAL A 81 -23.03 -3.27 11.57
CA VAL A 81 -22.45 -2.01 11.12
C VAL A 81 -20.92 -2.06 11.28
N ILE A 82 -20.20 -1.79 10.22
CA ILE A 82 -18.74 -1.76 10.20
C ILE A 82 -18.27 -0.31 10.29
N LYS A 83 -17.26 -0.05 11.15
CA LYS A 83 -16.70 1.27 11.40
C LYS A 83 -15.39 1.47 10.65
N TYR A 84 -15.24 2.61 9.98
CA TYR A 84 -14.01 3.04 9.33
C TYR A 84 -13.56 4.38 9.90
N SER A 85 -12.35 4.44 10.43
CA SER A 85 -11.84 5.70 10.98
C SER A 85 -11.52 6.72 9.89
N THR A 86 -11.74 7.98 10.20
CA THR A 86 -11.36 9.11 9.32
C THR A 86 -9.88 9.09 8.99
N GLU A 87 -9.03 8.75 9.97
CA GLU A 87 -7.59 8.63 9.78
C GLU A 87 -7.25 7.55 8.75
N PHE A 88 -7.86 6.37 8.85
CA PHE A 88 -7.69 5.29 7.88
C PHE A 88 -8.04 5.75 6.46
N LEU A 89 -9.20 6.40 6.29
CA LEU A 89 -9.64 6.88 4.99
C LEU A 89 -8.71 7.97 4.42
N GLN A 90 -8.29 8.92 5.26
CA GLN A 90 -7.35 9.96 4.82
C GLN A 90 -5.97 9.39 4.45
N ASN A 91 -5.49 8.41 5.20
CA ASN A 91 -4.19 7.78 4.93
C ASN A 91 -4.19 6.94 3.66
N ASN A 92 -5.34 6.45 3.22
CA ASN A 92 -5.51 5.63 2.03
C ASN A 92 -6.20 6.36 0.87
N SER A 93 -6.37 7.67 0.95
CA SER A 93 -6.89 8.47 -0.15
C SER A 93 -5.92 8.50 -1.32
N ILE A 94 -6.41 8.19 -2.53
CA ILE A 94 -5.61 8.22 -3.77
C ILE A 94 -5.17 9.65 -4.10
N LYS A 95 -5.98 10.65 -3.71
CA LYS A 95 -5.67 12.07 -3.93
C LYS A 95 -4.68 12.66 -2.91
N LYS A 96 -4.23 11.86 -1.94
CA LYS A 96 -3.17 12.26 -1.03
C LYS A 96 -1.88 12.39 -1.83
N ASP A 97 -1.47 13.59 -2.01
CA ASP A 97 -0.27 14.14 -2.65
C ASP A 97 0.72 13.10 -3.26
N THR A 98 0.37 12.58 -4.44
CA THR A 98 1.30 11.83 -5.30
C THR A 98 2.17 12.78 -6.13
N LYS A 99 2.20 14.08 -5.78
CA LYS A 99 2.73 15.16 -6.61
C LYS A 99 4.19 15.03 -7.02
N ASN A 100 4.96 14.10 -6.43
CA ASN A 100 6.38 13.96 -6.73
C ASN A 100 6.85 12.52 -6.99
N GLN A 101 5.97 11.55 -7.10
CA GLN A 101 6.40 10.19 -7.45
C GLN A 101 6.48 10.06 -8.98
N LYS A 102 7.67 10.20 -9.52
CA LYS A 102 7.96 9.89 -10.92
C LYS A 102 8.31 8.40 -11.00
N PHE A 103 7.32 7.56 -11.23
CA PHE A 103 7.56 6.18 -11.65
C PHE A 103 7.80 6.16 -13.15
N PHE A 104 8.84 5.49 -13.58
CA PHE A 104 9.07 5.20 -14.99
C PHE A 104 8.37 3.89 -15.33
N LEU A 105 7.27 3.98 -16.08
CA LEU A 105 6.57 2.81 -16.61
C LEU A 105 7.32 2.33 -17.84
N TRP A 106 7.93 1.16 -17.74
CA TRP A 106 8.82 0.62 -18.75
C TRP A 106 8.31 -0.67 -19.38
N LYS A 107 8.69 -0.87 -20.63
CA LYS A 107 8.66 -2.13 -21.37
C LYS A 107 10.09 -2.59 -21.62
N ASN A 108 10.25 -3.75 -22.23
CA ASN A 108 11.59 -4.27 -22.56
C ASN A 108 12.43 -3.31 -23.40
N GLU A 109 11.81 -2.59 -24.35
CA GLU A 109 12.49 -1.62 -25.21
C GLU A 109 12.95 -0.36 -24.48
N ASP A 110 12.36 -0.07 -23.33
CA ASP A 110 12.67 1.12 -22.53
C ASP A 110 13.79 0.87 -21.52
N ILE A 111 14.21 -0.40 -21.33
CA ILE A 111 15.30 -0.77 -20.43
C ILE A 111 16.62 -0.43 -21.09
N ASN A 112 17.36 0.49 -20.49
CA ASN A 112 18.66 0.95 -20.96
C ASN A 112 19.76 0.63 -19.94
N GLU A 113 20.98 1.03 -20.23
CA GLU A 113 22.16 0.77 -19.40
C GLU A 113 22.07 1.36 -17.99
N GLN A 114 21.18 2.32 -17.75
CA GLN A 114 21.05 2.99 -16.44
C GLN A 114 20.61 2.05 -15.30
N VAL A 115 19.91 0.97 -15.61
CA VAL A 115 19.50 -0.01 -14.60
C VAL A 115 20.59 -1.02 -14.23
N TYR A 116 21.69 -1.05 -15.00
CA TYR A 116 22.84 -1.93 -14.78
C TYR A 116 23.95 -1.17 -14.07
N LEU A 117 24.25 -1.55 -12.84
CA LEU A 117 25.23 -0.86 -11.99
C LEU A 117 26.37 -1.78 -11.61
N ASN A 118 27.60 -1.27 -11.68
CA ASN A 118 28.76 -2.02 -11.21
C ASN A 118 28.73 -2.17 -9.68
N TYR A 119 29.04 -3.37 -9.17
CA TYR A 119 29.05 -3.67 -7.74
C TYR A 119 29.89 -2.68 -6.92
N ASN A 120 31.11 -2.37 -7.38
CA ASN A 120 31.99 -1.45 -6.68
C ASN A 120 31.44 -0.02 -6.64
N ASP A 121 30.76 0.41 -7.71
CA ASP A 121 30.13 1.73 -7.75
C ASP A 121 28.98 1.81 -6.74
N VAL A 122 28.16 0.76 -6.64
CA VAL A 122 27.07 0.68 -5.65
C VAL A 122 27.60 0.75 -4.20
N LEU A 123 28.82 0.29 -3.96
CA LEU A 123 29.45 0.41 -2.65
C LEU A 123 29.90 1.84 -2.31
N SER A 124 30.07 2.72 -3.28
CA SER A 124 30.37 4.15 -3.05
C SER A 124 29.13 4.89 -2.53
N LYS A 125 29.31 6.10 -2.00
CA LYS A 125 28.23 6.95 -1.52
C LYS A 125 27.29 7.41 -2.64
N ASP A 126 27.87 7.86 -3.74
CA ASP A 126 27.11 8.43 -4.86
C ASP A 126 26.50 7.34 -5.74
N GLY A 127 27.21 6.25 -6.00
CA GLY A 127 26.66 5.08 -6.68
C GLY A 127 25.52 4.42 -5.90
N PHE A 128 25.57 4.43 -4.57
CA PHE A 128 24.47 3.94 -3.75
C PHE A 128 23.23 4.84 -3.83
N LYS A 129 23.40 6.16 -3.88
CA LYS A 129 22.27 7.07 -4.12
C LYS A 129 21.62 6.81 -5.49
N PHE A 130 22.46 6.60 -6.51
CA PHE A 130 21.97 6.29 -7.86
C PHE A 130 21.24 4.94 -7.91
N PHE A 131 21.76 3.93 -7.22
CA PHE A 131 21.10 2.63 -7.02
C PHE A 131 19.71 2.80 -6.40
N LEU A 132 19.59 3.53 -5.29
CA LEU A 132 18.30 3.77 -4.63
C LEU A 132 17.34 4.58 -5.52
N LYS A 133 17.87 5.54 -6.28
CA LYS A 133 17.06 6.30 -7.24
C LYS A 133 16.49 5.39 -8.31
N ASN A 134 17.29 4.50 -8.89
CA ASN A 134 16.82 3.56 -9.90
C ASN A 134 15.79 2.57 -9.35
N LEU A 135 16.01 2.03 -8.14
CA LEU A 135 15.00 1.21 -7.46
C LEU A 135 13.69 1.94 -7.29
N TYR A 136 13.74 3.22 -6.96
CA TYR A 136 12.55 4.04 -6.77
C TYR A 136 11.82 4.36 -8.09
N GLU A 137 12.57 4.72 -9.14
CA GLU A 137 12.01 5.15 -10.42
C GLU A 137 11.59 3.97 -11.31
N TYR A 138 12.42 2.91 -11.38
CA TYR A 138 12.22 1.75 -12.27
C TYR A 138 11.65 0.53 -11.55
N GLY A 139 11.71 0.48 -10.21
CA GLY A 139 11.29 -0.67 -9.42
C GLY A 139 12.32 -1.79 -9.31
N PHE A 140 13.44 -1.72 -10.03
CA PHE A 140 14.53 -2.69 -10.01
C PHE A 140 15.88 -2.09 -10.42
N CYS A 141 16.96 -2.81 -10.08
CA CYS A 141 18.31 -2.59 -10.59
C CYS A 141 19.01 -3.93 -10.78
N VAL A 142 19.90 -4.01 -11.74
CA VAL A 142 20.79 -5.15 -11.95
C VAL A 142 22.21 -4.76 -11.52
N ILE A 143 22.76 -5.47 -10.55
CA ILE A 143 24.15 -5.24 -10.10
C ILE A 143 25.06 -6.22 -10.84
N THR A 144 25.99 -5.67 -11.60
CA THR A 144 26.96 -6.41 -12.42
C THR A 144 28.31 -6.51 -11.72
N ASN A 145 29.17 -7.41 -12.19
CA ASN A 145 30.56 -7.58 -11.71
C ASN A 145 30.66 -7.85 -10.20
N CYS A 146 29.67 -8.52 -9.60
CA CYS A 146 29.74 -9.02 -8.24
C CYS A 146 30.15 -10.49 -8.22
N GLU A 147 30.79 -10.91 -7.14
CA GLU A 147 31.03 -12.34 -6.91
C GLU A 147 29.70 -13.08 -6.73
N THR A 148 29.61 -14.29 -7.28
CA THR A 148 28.46 -15.18 -7.07
C THR A 148 28.53 -15.79 -5.67
N SER A 149 28.23 -15.01 -4.65
CA SER A 149 28.30 -15.41 -3.25
C SER A 149 27.18 -14.76 -2.43
N MET A 150 26.74 -15.47 -1.37
CA MET A 150 25.78 -14.90 -0.39
C MET A 150 26.31 -13.63 0.26
N LYS A 151 27.64 -13.51 0.43
CA LYS A 151 28.28 -12.34 1.01
C LYS A 151 28.05 -11.07 0.18
N SER A 152 28.08 -11.19 -1.15
CA SER A 152 27.81 -10.05 -2.04
C SER A 152 26.39 -9.53 -1.87
N VAL A 153 25.40 -10.44 -1.79
CA VAL A 153 23.99 -10.12 -1.53
C VAL A 153 23.83 -9.47 -0.17
N GLU A 154 24.41 -10.07 0.87
CA GLU A 154 24.35 -9.57 2.24
C GLU A 154 24.94 -8.16 2.37
N THR A 155 26.06 -7.89 1.70
CA THR A 155 26.70 -6.59 1.72
C THR A 155 25.80 -5.49 1.17
N ILE A 156 25.12 -5.73 0.06
CA ILE A 156 24.18 -4.76 -0.53
C ILE A 156 22.93 -4.64 0.36
N ALA A 157 22.38 -5.75 0.84
CA ALA A 157 21.20 -5.74 1.71
C ALA A 157 21.46 -4.92 2.98
N LYS A 158 22.58 -5.14 3.66
CA LYS A 158 22.97 -4.39 4.87
C LYS A 158 23.24 -2.90 4.60
N LYS A 159 23.61 -2.54 3.37
CA LYS A 159 23.77 -1.13 2.99
C LYS A 159 22.44 -0.41 2.81
N ILE A 160 21.37 -1.13 2.40
CA ILE A 160 20.00 -0.61 2.34
C ILE A 160 19.41 -0.48 3.75
N GLY A 161 19.61 -1.50 4.58
CA GLY A 161 19.10 -1.55 5.94
C GLY A 161 19.47 -2.84 6.66
N TYR A 162 18.88 -3.09 7.82
CA TYR A 162 19.11 -4.36 8.51
C TYR A 162 18.34 -5.50 7.83
N VAL A 163 18.95 -6.69 7.79
CA VAL A 163 18.30 -7.91 7.30
C VAL A 163 17.46 -8.50 8.43
N ARG A 164 16.14 -8.61 8.21
CA ARG A 164 15.24 -9.24 9.18
C ARG A 164 15.47 -10.74 9.17
N GLU A 165 15.84 -11.28 10.32
CA GLU A 165 15.95 -12.70 10.52
C GLU A 165 14.58 -13.34 10.80
N SER A 166 14.37 -14.52 10.27
CA SER A 166 13.23 -15.38 10.57
C SER A 166 13.71 -16.61 11.37
N ILE A 167 12.80 -17.52 11.71
CA ILE A 167 13.17 -18.82 12.32
C ILE A 167 14.10 -19.66 11.43
N PHE A 168 14.19 -19.34 10.14
CA PHE A 168 15.04 -20.03 9.16
C PHE A 168 16.38 -19.29 8.91
N GLY A 169 16.66 -18.21 9.64
CA GLY A 169 17.84 -17.36 9.47
C GLY A 169 17.55 -16.08 8.70
N GLY A 170 18.60 -15.34 8.33
CA GLY A 170 18.51 -14.06 7.63
C GLY A 170 18.52 -14.20 6.11
N LEU A 171 19.57 -14.84 5.58
CA LEU A 171 19.74 -15.09 4.14
C LEU A 171 19.87 -16.60 3.92
N TRP A 172 19.06 -17.15 3.02
CA TRP A 172 19.01 -18.57 2.68
C TRP A 172 18.55 -18.79 1.24
#